data_05339527b70cf4cc5529990604509b3f
#
_entry.id   05339527b70cf4cc5529990604509b3f
#
_cell.length_a   1.000
_cell.length_b   1.000
_cell.length_c   1.000
_cell.angle_alpha   90.00
_cell.angle_beta   90.00
_cell.angle_gamma   90.00
#
_symmetry.space_group_name_H-M   'P 1'
#
loop_
_entity.id
_entity.type
_entity.pdbx_description
1 polymer ?
#
loop_
_entity_poly.entity_id
_entity_poly.type
_entity_poly.pdbx_seq_one_letter_code
_entity_poly.pdbx_strand_id
1 'polypeptide(L)'
;MLDERKAAILRAVVEEYIETALPVGSGHVARAPDVDVSSATVRNEMAMLESDGYLRQPHTSAGRVPTEKGYRFFVDHLSRPRLVGPSAQEVREFFARAHGEVEQMLSETSRLLSDLTHLTSVVVAPSPGEATIRSLQLVSLSATAALVVVVLGDGTVEKFTVDAPEEAGPERVAAASAHLAAHLVDGSRESPPPVPATGDRLTDDLVDRAVMALTDRTSTDPEHVYVGGTSRMAQAFDAIETVREVLGILEQQYVVVSLLRDVIDRGLHVAIGTETGMAPLSECALVVAPYDVEGERAGTIGVLGPTRMNYPQALAAVAVVSHRLSDRLTEG
;
A
#
# COMPACT_ATOMS: atom_id res chain seq x y z
N MET A 1 -7.10 -20.35 23.59
CA MET A 1 -7.65 -20.74 22.28
C MET A 1 -9.15 -20.84 22.47
N LEU A 2 -9.97 -20.24 21.59
CA LEU A 2 -11.43 -20.37 21.68
C LEU A 2 -11.83 -21.80 21.31
N ASP A 3 -12.84 -22.34 21.97
CA ASP A 3 -13.50 -23.58 21.53
C ASP A 3 -14.33 -23.35 20.25
N GLU A 4 -14.69 -24.43 19.56
CA GLU A 4 -15.41 -24.37 18.28
C GLU A 4 -16.71 -23.56 18.36
N ARG A 5 -17.45 -23.70 19.47
CA ARG A 5 -18.72 -22.98 19.68
C ARG A 5 -18.51 -21.47 19.81
N LYS A 6 -17.54 -21.04 20.65
CA LYS A 6 -17.20 -19.64 20.81
C LYS A 6 -16.67 -19.05 19.50
N ALA A 7 -15.87 -19.83 18.77
CA ALA A 7 -15.36 -19.42 17.46
C ALA A 7 -16.49 -19.20 16.44
N ALA A 8 -17.47 -20.11 16.38
CA ALA A 8 -18.63 -19.97 15.50
C ALA A 8 -19.49 -18.76 15.89
N ILE A 9 -19.75 -18.54 17.18
CA ILE A 9 -20.50 -17.39 17.68
C ILE A 9 -19.77 -16.08 17.36
N LEU A 10 -18.46 -16.01 17.61
CA LEU A 10 -17.67 -14.83 17.29
C LEU A 10 -17.68 -14.53 15.79
N ARG A 11 -17.51 -15.54 14.94
CA ARG A 11 -17.60 -15.41 13.49
C ARG A 11 -18.95 -14.83 13.06
N ALA A 12 -20.04 -15.39 13.54
CA ALA A 12 -21.40 -14.92 13.24
C ALA A 12 -21.63 -13.46 13.69
N VAL A 13 -21.07 -13.06 14.83
CA VAL A 13 -21.14 -11.66 15.28
C VAL A 13 -20.34 -10.74 14.35
N VAL A 14 -19.14 -11.14 13.95
CA VAL A 14 -18.29 -10.33 13.06
C VAL A 14 -18.92 -10.17 11.68
N GLU A 15 -19.39 -11.26 11.08
CA GLU A 15 -20.06 -11.25 9.76
C GLU A 15 -21.28 -10.34 9.76
N GLU A 16 -22.15 -10.50 10.73
CA GLU A 16 -23.37 -9.68 10.86
C GLU A 16 -23.04 -8.20 11.08
N TYR A 17 -22.02 -7.90 11.90
CA TYR A 17 -21.60 -6.52 12.16
C TYR A 17 -20.95 -5.86 10.93
N ILE A 18 -20.20 -6.62 10.12
CA ILE A 18 -19.65 -6.13 8.85
C ILE A 18 -20.78 -5.72 7.90
N GLU A 19 -21.86 -6.52 7.82
CA GLU A 19 -22.98 -6.25 6.91
C GLU A 19 -23.87 -5.09 7.37
N THR A 20 -24.16 -5.03 8.67
CA THR A 20 -25.20 -4.13 9.20
C THR A 20 -24.67 -2.87 9.87
N ALA A 21 -23.42 -2.88 10.33
CA ALA A 21 -22.83 -1.88 11.21
C ALA A 21 -23.62 -1.65 12.53
N LEU A 22 -24.53 -2.56 12.88
CA LEU A 22 -25.37 -2.47 14.07
C LEU A 22 -24.93 -3.49 15.14
N PRO A 23 -24.99 -3.12 16.44
CA PRO A 23 -24.67 -4.06 17.50
C PRO A 23 -25.51 -5.34 17.42
N VAL A 24 -24.87 -6.50 17.45
CA VAL A 24 -25.46 -7.80 17.16
C VAL A 24 -26.06 -8.42 18.43
N GLY A 25 -27.34 -8.81 18.35
CA GLY A 25 -28.06 -9.43 19.46
C GLY A 25 -27.96 -10.97 19.42
N SER A 26 -27.98 -11.62 20.61
CA SER A 26 -27.91 -13.10 20.71
C SER A 26 -29.01 -13.85 19.98
N GLY A 27 -30.20 -13.24 19.82
CA GLY A 27 -31.30 -13.85 19.06
C GLY A 27 -31.04 -13.89 17.54
N HIS A 28 -30.21 -12.99 17.03
CA HIS A 28 -29.77 -12.98 15.63
C HIS A 28 -28.70 -14.06 15.41
N VAL A 29 -27.66 -14.05 16.24
CA VAL A 29 -26.57 -15.05 16.19
C VAL A 29 -27.06 -16.49 16.32
N ALA A 30 -28.10 -16.75 17.15
CA ALA A 30 -28.66 -18.07 17.31
C ALA A 30 -29.36 -18.63 16.04
N ARG A 31 -29.55 -17.81 14.99
CA ARG A 31 -30.10 -18.21 13.68
C ARG A 31 -29.03 -18.44 12.62
N ALA A 32 -27.76 -18.14 12.95
CA ALA A 32 -26.65 -18.37 12.01
C ALA A 32 -26.48 -19.88 11.73
N PRO A 33 -26.13 -20.27 10.50
CA PRO A 33 -26.05 -21.66 10.09
C PRO A 33 -25.15 -22.56 10.94
N ASP A 34 -24.04 -22.01 11.43
CA ASP A 34 -23.02 -22.75 12.19
C ASP A 34 -23.22 -22.65 13.70
N VAL A 35 -24.35 -22.09 14.18
CA VAL A 35 -24.64 -21.89 15.59
C VAL A 35 -25.86 -22.73 15.98
N ASP A 36 -25.62 -23.94 16.50
CA ASP A 36 -26.67 -24.87 16.92
C ASP A 36 -26.89 -24.84 18.44
N VAL A 37 -27.24 -23.65 18.97
CA VAL A 37 -27.55 -23.47 20.40
C VAL A 37 -28.62 -22.39 20.62
N SER A 38 -29.25 -22.43 21.79
CA SER A 38 -30.30 -21.46 22.16
C SER A 38 -29.76 -20.02 22.28
N SER A 39 -30.62 -19.03 22.04
CA SER A 39 -30.29 -17.60 22.24
C SER A 39 -29.83 -17.29 23.68
N ALA A 40 -30.27 -18.04 24.69
CA ALA A 40 -29.79 -17.90 26.07
C ALA A 40 -28.34 -18.38 26.19
N THR A 41 -28.01 -19.51 25.57
CA THR A 41 -26.62 -20.02 25.50
C THR A 41 -25.71 -19.04 24.75
N VAL A 42 -26.15 -18.56 23.56
CA VAL A 42 -25.41 -17.53 22.80
C VAL A 42 -25.14 -16.30 23.65
N ARG A 43 -26.13 -15.81 24.41
CA ARG A 43 -25.95 -14.64 25.29
C ARG A 43 -24.85 -14.85 26.34
N ASN A 44 -24.79 -16.04 26.95
CA ASN A 44 -23.76 -16.38 27.91
C ASN A 44 -22.38 -16.47 27.26
N GLU A 45 -22.27 -17.11 26.09
CA GLU A 45 -21.01 -17.20 25.36
C GLU A 45 -20.52 -15.80 24.88
N MET A 46 -21.44 -14.94 24.42
CA MET A 46 -21.09 -13.56 24.07
C MET A 46 -20.59 -12.76 25.28
N ALA A 47 -21.13 -12.98 26.48
CA ALA A 47 -20.64 -12.35 27.71
C ALA A 47 -19.23 -12.86 28.07
N MET A 48 -18.94 -14.15 27.84
CA MET A 48 -17.58 -14.69 28.01
C MET A 48 -16.61 -14.12 26.97
N LEU A 49 -17.01 -14.03 25.69
CA LEU A 49 -16.21 -13.41 24.63
C LEU A 49 -15.94 -11.92 24.91
N GLU A 50 -16.88 -11.23 25.54
CA GLU A 50 -16.67 -9.86 26.02
C GLU A 50 -15.65 -9.79 27.15
N SER A 51 -15.76 -10.67 28.17
CA SER A 51 -14.79 -10.77 29.26
C SER A 51 -13.38 -11.12 28.75
N ASP A 52 -13.30 -11.94 27.69
CA ASP A 52 -12.04 -12.32 27.04
C ASP A 52 -11.52 -11.26 26.07
N GLY A 53 -12.25 -10.14 25.87
CA GLY A 53 -11.87 -8.99 25.08
C GLY A 53 -12.03 -9.14 23.55
N TYR A 54 -12.78 -10.14 23.08
CA TYR A 54 -13.09 -10.29 21.65
C TYR A 54 -14.29 -9.46 21.19
N LEU A 55 -15.23 -9.21 22.12
CA LEU A 55 -16.41 -8.40 21.89
C LEU A 55 -16.44 -7.26 22.90
N ARG A 56 -17.23 -6.23 22.61
CA ARG A 56 -17.57 -5.16 23.55
C ARG A 56 -19.05 -4.81 23.45
N GLN A 57 -19.63 -4.33 24.53
CA GLN A 57 -20.99 -3.80 24.57
C GLN A 57 -20.91 -2.26 24.50
N PRO A 58 -21.37 -1.62 23.40
CA PRO A 58 -21.29 -0.16 23.30
C PRO A 58 -22.20 0.56 24.33
N HIS A 59 -23.38 -0.01 24.64
CA HIS A 59 -24.32 0.53 25.63
C HIS A 59 -25.04 -0.63 26.33
N THR A 60 -25.51 -0.41 27.56
CA THR A 60 -26.09 -1.45 28.45
C THR A 60 -27.27 -2.24 27.87
N SER A 61 -28.02 -1.66 26.93
CA SER A 61 -29.14 -2.32 26.25
C SER A 61 -28.81 -2.76 24.82
N ALA A 62 -27.61 -2.46 24.33
CA ALA A 62 -27.21 -2.82 22.98
C ALA A 62 -26.75 -4.29 22.87
N GLY A 63 -26.69 -4.81 21.66
CA GLY A 63 -25.98 -6.05 21.34
C GLY A 63 -24.48 -5.93 21.59
N ARG A 64 -23.71 -6.78 20.95
CA ARG A 64 -22.22 -6.75 21.01
C ARG A 64 -21.66 -6.32 19.67
N VAL A 65 -20.48 -5.68 19.71
CA VAL A 65 -19.68 -5.36 18.53
C VAL A 65 -18.28 -5.97 18.68
N PRO A 66 -17.64 -6.35 17.58
CA PRO A 66 -16.26 -6.87 17.63
C PRO A 66 -15.27 -5.82 18.12
N THR A 67 -14.22 -6.26 18.80
CA THR A 67 -13.01 -5.49 19.06
C THR A 67 -11.96 -5.77 17.98
N GLU A 68 -10.82 -5.06 17.98
CA GLU A 68 -9.67 -5.39 17.11
C GLU A 68 -9.24 -6.86 17.29
N LYS A 69 -9.20 -7.35 18.52
CA LYS A 69 -8.91 -8.75 18.84
C LYS A 69 -9.95 -9.71 18.22
N GLY A 70 -11.21 -9.31 18.21
CA GLY A 70 -12.28 -10.07 17.56
C GLY A 70 -12.11 -10.16 16.05
N TYR A 71 -11.82 -9.03 15.39
CA TYR A 71 -11.53 -9.00 13.96
C TYR A 71 -10.25 -9.77 13.61
N ARG A 72 -9.18 -9.65 14.42
CA ARG A 72 -7.94 -10.42 14.22
C ARG A 72 -8.21 -11.92 14.25
N PHE A 73 -8.94 -12.38 15.28
CA PHE A 73 -9.32 -13.80 15.34
C PHE A 73 -10.11 -14.23 14.09
N PHE A 74 -11.07 -13.42 13.64
CA PHE A 74 -11.86 -13.69 12.46
C PHE A 74 -10.98 -13.82 11.21
N VAL A 75 -10.09 -12.86 10.97
CA VAL A 75 -9.19 -12.83 9.81
C VAL A 75 -8.24 -14.04 9.81
N ASP A 76 -7.65 -14.37 10.96
CA ASP A 76 -6.69 -15.49 11.09
C ASP A 76 -7.35 -16.87 10.84
N HIS A 77 -8.68 -16.96 10.98
CA HIS A 77 -9.45 -18.19 10.77
C HIS A 77 -10.25 -18.20 9.47
N LEU A 78 -10.06 -17.19 8.60
CA LEU A 78 -10.65 -17.23 7.27
C LEU A 78 -10.01 -18.34 6.43
N SER A 79 -10.86 -19.17 5.84
CA SER A 79 -10.44 -20.05 4.73
C SER A 79 -9.92 -19.14 3.60
N ARG A 80 -8.91 -19.59 2.84
CA ARG A 80 -8.35 -18.78 1.73
C ARG A 80 -9.48 -18.24 0.85
N PRO A 81 -9.75 -16.95 0.91
CA PRO A 81 -10.87 -16.37 0.16
C PRO A 81 -10.55 -16.42 -1.33
N ARG A 82 -11.56 -16.68 -2.14
CA ARG A 82 -11.43 -16.72 -3.60
C ARG A 82 -12.37 -15.71 -4.21
N LEU A 83 -11.87 -14.95 -5.16
CA LEU A 83 -12.71 -14.12 -6.00
C LEU A 83 -13.44 -15.03 -6.99
N VAL A 84 -14.77 -14.99 -7.01
CA VAL A 84 -15.63 -15.85 -7.85
C VAL A 84 -16.64 -15.02 -8.63
N GLY A 85 -17.24 -15.62 -9.66
CA GLY A 85 -18.32 -14.98 -10.42
C GLY A 85 -17.91 -13.75 -11.23
N PRO A 86 -18.78 -12.72 -11.29
CA PRO A 86 -18.57 -11.54 -12.15
C PRO A 86 -17.27 -10.80 -11.84
N SER A 87 -16.92 -10.63 -10.58
CA SER A 87 -15.70 -9.93 -10.14
C SER A 87 -14.41 -10.63 -10.62
N ALA A 88 -14.39 -11.98 -10.59
CA ALA A 88 -13.24 -12.72 -11.13
C ALA A 88 -13.13 -12.60 -12.65
N GLN A 89 -14.26 -12.48 -13.35
CA GLN A 89 -14.28 -12.24 -14.79
C GLN A 89 -13.81 -10.83 -15.13
N GLU A 90 -14.26 -9.82 -14.39
CA GLU A 90 -13.86 -8.43 -14.55
C GLU A 90 -12.34 -8.25 -14.45
N VAL A 91 -11.69 -8.87 -13.45
CA VAL A 91 -10.23 -8.88 -13.31
C VAL A 91 -9.56 -9.50 -14.54
N ARG A 92 -10.04 -10.67 -15.00
CA ARG A 92 -9.47 -11.30 -16.19
C ARG A 92 -9.60 -10.45 -17.46
N GLU A 93 -10.77 -9.84 -17.67
CA GLU A 93 -11.02 -8.98 -18.84
C GLU A 93 -10.21 -7.69 -18.78
N PHE A 94 -10.01 -7.13 -17.59
CA PHE A 94 -9.19 -5.96 -17.39
C PHE A 94 -7.73 -6.25 -17.83
N PHE A 95 -7.07 -7.25 -17.25
CA PHE A 95 -5.68 -7.54 -17.56
C PHE A 95 -5.48 -8.10 -18.98
N ALA A 96 -6.49 -8.75 -19.59
CA ALA A 96 -6.44 -9.15 -21.00
C ALA A 96 -6.45 -7.95 -21.97
N ARG A 97 -7.00 -6.82 -21.57
CA ARG A 97 -7.08 -5.58 -22.38
C ARG A 97 -6.02 -4.55 -22.00
N ALA A 98 -5.37 -4.70 -20.86
CA ALA A 98 -4.36 -3.78 -20.38
C ALA A 98 -3.13 -3.82 -21.31
N HIS A 99 -2.98 -2.78 -22.13
CA HIS A 99 -1.85 -2.56 -23.03
C HIS A 99 -1.47 -1.08 -22.88
N GLY A 100 -0.20 -0.77 -22.70
CA GLY A 100 0.23 0.61 -22.60
C GLY A 100 1.39 0.78 -21.63
N GLU A 101 1.59 2.03 -21.20
CA GLU A 101 2.63 2.40 -20.26
C GLU A 101 2.33 1.82 -18.86
N VAL A 102 3.36 1.39 -18.15
CA VAL A 102 3.27 0.77 -16.83
C VAL A 102 2.52 1.68 -15.85
N GLU A 103 2.79 2.97 -15.86
CA GLU A 103 2.13 3.96 -15.01
C GLU A 103 0.61 3.99 -15.19
N GLN A 104 0.16 3.98 -16.45
CA GLN A 104 -1.27 3.93 -16.75
C GLN A 104 -1.90 2.65 -16.20
N MET A 105 -1.24 1.50 -16.40
CA MET A 105 -1.71 0.21 -15.90
C MET A 105 -1.81 0.19 -14.37
N LEU A 106 -0.82 0.73 -13.64
CA LEU A 106 -0.85 0.82 -12.18
C LEU A 106 -1.99 1.72 -11.70
N SER A 107 -2.19 2.88 -12.36
CA SER A 107 -3.30 3.78 -12.07
C SER A 107 -4.67 3.13 -12.31
N GLU A 108 -4.83 2.41 -13.41
CA GLU A 108 -6.08 1.70 -13.72
C GLU A 108 -6.29 0.50 -12.78
N THR A 109 -5.21 -0.18 -12.37
CA THR A 109 -5.26 -1.28 -11.39
C THR A 109 -5.75 -0.77 -10.03
N SER A 110 -5.32 0.43 -9.59
CA SER A 110 -5.84 1.01 -8.35
C SER A 110 -7.36 1.25 -8.44
N ARG A 111 -7.85 1.76 -9.55
CA ARG A 111 -9.30 1.98 -9.77
C ARG A 111 -10.07 0.66 -9.75
N LEU A 112 -9.60 -0.35 -10.51
CA LEU A 112 -10.19 -1.69 -10.52
C LEU A 112 -10.31 -2.25 -9.10
N LEU A 113 -9.25 -2.20 -8.33
CA LEU A 113 -9.23 -2.73 -6.95
C LEU A 113 -10.23 -1.99 -6.05
N SER A 114 -10.34 -0.68 -6.21
CA SER A 114 -11.37 0.11 -5.52
C SER A 114 -12.80 -0.26 -5.96
N ASP A 115 -13.02 -0.51 -7.24
CA ASP A 115 -14.34 -0.90 -7.76
C ASP A 115 -14.78 -2.27 -7.22
N LEU A 116 -13.86 -3.22 -7.16
CA LEU A 116 -14.10 -4.56 -6.63
C LEU A 116 -14.40 -4.60 -5.14
N THR A 117 -13.76 -3.72 -4.36
CA THR A 117 -13.83 -3.77 -2.89
C THR A 117 -14.72 -2.70 -2.28
N HIS A 118 -15.06 -1.66 -3.04
CA HIS A 118 -15.70 -0.43 -2.58
C HIS A 118 -14.88 0.33 -1.51
N LEU A 119 -13.58 0.10 -1.46
CA LEU A 119 -12.64 0.72 -0.53
C LEU A 119 -11.67 1.64 -1.27
N THR A 120 -10.92 2.43 -0.54
CA THR A 120 -9.77 3.14 -1.10
C THR A 120 -8.65 2.16 -1.35
N SER A 121 -8.10 2.20 -2.54
CA SER A 121 -7.00 1.32 -2.96
C SER A 121 -5.72 2.12 -3.17
N VAL A 122 -4.62 1.44 -2.97
CA VAL A 122 -3.28 1.97 -3.17
C VAL A 122 -2.46 0.96 -3.97
N VAL A 123 -1.78 1.44 -5.00
CA VAL A 123 -0.79 0.68 -5.76
C VAL A 123 0.51 1.46 -5.69
N VAL A 124 1.53 0.87 -5.12
CA VAL A 124 2.89 1.42 -5.09
C VAL A 124 3.62 0.88 -6.29
N ALA A 125 4.14 1.76 -7.12
CA ALA A 125 4.95 1.38 -8.27
C ALA A 125 6.18 0.56 -7.85
N PRO A 126 6.79 -0.19 -8.78
CA PRO A 126 8.08 -0.81 -8.53
C PRO A 126 9.04 0.26 -8.00
N SER A 127 9.58 0.05 -6.80
CA SER A 127 10.77 0.82 -6.42
C SER A 127 11.85 0.39 -7.42
N PRO A 128 12.63 1.32 -7.94
CA PRO A 128 13.83 0.95 -8.69
C PRO A 128 14.85 0.33 -7.72
N GLY A 129 14.50 -0.85 -7.16
CA GLY A 129 15.39 -1.64 -6.32
C GLY A 129 16.50 -2.18 -7.21
N GLU A 130 17.76 -1.95 -6.85
CA GLU A 130 18.97 -2.31 -7.61
C GLU A 130 18.97 -1.89 -9.10
N ALA A 131 18.09 -0.94 -9.48
CA ALA A 131 18.09 -0.45 -10.84
C ALA A 131 19.47 0.08 -11.19
N THR A 132 20.10 -0.54 -12.17
CA THR A 132 21.38 -0.09 -12.71
C THR A 132 21.18 1.21 -13.48
N ILE A 133 22.07 2.16 -13.28
CA ILE A 133 22.06 3.42 -14.03
C ILE A 133 22.51 3.11 -15.46
N ARG A 134 21.60 3.18 -16.41
CA ARG A 134 21.90 2.96 -17.85
C ARG A 134 22.49 4.20 -18.50
N SER A 135 22.06 5.39 -18.08
CA SER A 135 22.56 6.65 -18.60
C SER A 135 22.35 7.75 -17.54
N LEU A 136 23.31 8.66 -17.43
CA LEU A 136 23.22 9.83 -16.56
C LEU A 136 23.71 11.05 -17.33
N GLN A 137 22.94 12.14 -17.25
CA GLN A 137 23.28 13.42 -17.85
C GLN A 137 22.99 14.56 -16.91
N LEU A 138 23.89 15.55 -16.88
CA LEU A 138 23.69 16.82 -16.21
C LEU A 138 23.48 17.91 -17.26
N VAL A 139 22.36 18.62 -17.17
CA VAL A 139 21.96 19.63 -18.16
C VAL A 139 21.82 20.98 -17.45
N SER A 140 22.46 22.02 -17.94
CA SER A 140 22.29 23.37 -17.39
C SER A 140 20.88 23.89 -17.70
N LEU A 141 20.13 24.29 -16.65
CA LEU A 141 18.83 24.96 -16.78
C LEU A 141 18.94 26.46 -16.72
N SER A 142 19.84 26.98 -15.89
CA SER A 142 20.10 28.42 -15.69
C SER A 142 21.53 28.61 -15.21
N ALA A 143 21.90 29.87 -14.90
CA ALA A 143 23.20 30.17 -14.32
C ALA A 143 23.44 29.53 -12.94
N THR A 144 22.34 29.21 -12.21
CA THR A 144 22.39 28.72 -10.83
C THR A 144 21.69 27.38 -10.63
N ALA A 145 21.24 26.70 -11.70
CA ALA A 145 20.54 25.43 -11.61
C ALA A 145 20.91 24.49 -12.75
N ALA A 146 21.08 23.23 -12.42
CA ALA A 146 21.29 22.14 -13.37
C ALA A 146 20.27 21.01 -13.11
N LEU A 147 19.92 20.29 -14.16
CA LEU A 147 19.03 19.11 -14.12
C LEU A 147 19.88 17.87 -14.27
N VAL A 148 19.80 16.97 -13.30
CA VAL A 148 20.30 15.59 -13.40
C VAL A 148 19.20 14.75 -14.03
N VAL A 149 19.47 14.10 -15.14
CA VAL A 149 18.58 13.15 -15.81
C VAL A 149 19.22 11.79 -15.73
N VAL A 150 18.53 10.83 -15.13
CA VAL A 150 19.00 9.45 -14.98
C VAL A 150 18.04 8.52 -15.71
N VAL A 151 18.55 7.66 -16.55
CA VAL A 151 17.80 6.57 -17.17
C VAL A 151 18.24 5.27 -16.51
N LEU A 152 17.28 4.55 -15.94
CA LEU A 152 17.52 3.27 -15.28
C LEU A 152 17.43 2.10 -16.26
N GLY A 153 17.91 0.92 -15.88
CA GLY A 153 17.93 -0.28 -16.70
C GLY A 153 16.55 -0.76 -17.14
N ASP A 154 15.52 -0.51 -16.35
CA ASP A 154 14.11 -0.77 -16.63
C ASP A 154 13.46 0.25 -17.57
N GLY A 155 14.19 1.29 -17.99
CA GLY A 155 13.71 2.37 -18.83
C GLY A 155 13.10 3.56 -18.08
N THR A 156 13.00 3.50 -16.75
CA THR A 156 12.53 4.63 -15.93
C THR A 156 13.46 5.83 -16.08
N VAL A 157 12.90 7.04 -16.18
CA VAL A 157 13.65 8.30 -16.28
C VAL A 157 13.39 9.13 -15.02
N GLU A 158 14.42 9.27 -14.19
CA GLU A 158 14.39 10.14 -13.01
C GLU A 158 15.00 11.51 -13.34
N LYS A 159 14.48 12.57 -12.69
CA LYS A 159 14.96 13.96 -12.89
C LYS A 159 15.08 14.66 -11.55
N PHE A 160 16.24 15.25 -11.30
CA PHE A 160 16.52 15.99 -10.08
C PHE A 160 17.08 17.37 -10.44
N THR A 161 16.56 18.42 -9.81
CA THR A 161 17.14 19.75 -9.95
C THR A 161 18.17 19.97 -8.83
N VAL A 162 19.37 20.37 -9.19
CA VAL A 162 20.45 20.69 -8.27
C VAL A 162 20.89 22.14 -8.46
N ASP A 163 21.27 22.80 -7.37
CA ASP A 163 21.85 24.11 -7.44
C ASP A 163 23.24 24.05 -8.10
N ALA A 164 23.50 24.94 -9.03
CA ALA A 164 24.80 25.11 -9.67
C ALA A 164 25.46 26.41 -9.20
N PRO A 165 26.75 26.42 -8.87
CA PRO A 165 27.47 27.67 -8.62
C PRO A 165 27.45 28.58 -9.86
N GLU A 166 27.20 29.89 -9.70
CA GLU A 166 27.14 30.83 -10.84
C GLU A 166 28.42 30.79 -11.69
N GLU A 167 29.56 30.46 -11.08
CA GLU A 167 30.87 30.39 -11.72
C GLU A 167 31.10 29.04 -12.45
N ALA A 168 30.18 28.07 -12.31
CA ALA A 168 30.36 26.74 -12.88
C ALA A 168 30.30 26.72 -14.41
N GLY A 169 29.56 27.59 -15.03
CA GLY A 169 29.44 27.70 -16.49
C GLY A 169 29.07 26.39 -17.23
N PRO A 170 28.66 26.44 -18.50
CA PRO A 170 28.23 25.25 -19.24
C PRO A 170 29.33 24.22 -19.44
N GLU A 171 30.59 24.62 -19.53
CA GLU A 171 31.74 23.72 -19.73
C GLU A 171 31.97 22.81 -18.51
N ARG A 172 31.84 23.37 -17.28
CA ARG A 172 31.97 22.57 -16.05
C ARG A 172 30.78 21.65 -15.82
N VAL A 173 29.57 22.10 -16.17
CA VAL A 173 28.38 21.23 -16.14
C VAL A 173 28.57 20.05 -17.09
N ALA A 174 29.09 20.26 -18.29
CA ALA A 174 29.37 19.18 -19.23
C ALA A 174 30.51 18.26 -18.72
N ALA A 175 31.54 18.80 -18.10
CA ALA A 175 32.64 18.02 -17.50
C ALA A 175 32.12 17.17 -16.32
N ALA A 176 31.30 17.74 -15.43
CA ALA A 176 30.65 17.00 -14.32
C ALA A 176 29.74 15.90 -14.86
N SER A 177 28.94 16.17 -15.91
CA SER A 177 28.09 15.20 -16.57
C SER A 177 28.88 14.00 -17.10
N ALA A 178 29.96 14.26 -17.84
CA ALA A 178 30.83 13.21 -18.38
C ALA A 178 31.51 12.40 -17.28
N HIS A 179 31.94 13.07 -16.20
CA HIS A 179 32.60 12.43 -15.06
C HIS A 179 31.63 11.53 -14.28
N LEU A 180 30.42 12.01 -13.98
CA LEU A 180 29.35 11.21 -13.36
C LEU A 180 28.98 10.01 -14.20
N ALA A 181 28.77 10.19 -15.51
CA ALA A 181 28.44 9.09 -16.41
C ALA A 181 29.54 8.01 -16.44
N ALA A 182 30.81 8.41 -16.45
CA ALA A 182 31.93 7.46 -16.46
C ALA A 182 32.05 6.58 -15.20
N HIS A 183 31.53 7.04 -14.05
CA HIS A 183 31.67 6.34 -12.77
C HIS A 183 30.38 5.73 -12.25
N LEU A 184 29.21 6.23 -12.68
CA LEU A 184 27.91 5.80 -12.17
C LEU A 184 27.11 4.93 -13.14
N VAL A 185 27.37 4.99 -14.45
CA VAL A 185 26.71 4.11 -15.42
C VAL A 185 27.10 2.66 -15.13
N ASP A 186 26.15 1.75 -15.23
CA ASP A 186 26.22 0.34 -14.84
C ASP A 186 26.36 0.11 -13.32
N GLY A 187 26.37 1.18 -12.52
CA GLY A 187 26.33 1.10 -11.06
C GLY A 187 24.91 1.03 -10.50
N SER A 188 24.79 0.56 -9.25
CA SER A 188 23.51 0.55 -8.53
C SER A 188 23.03 1.97 -8.23
N ARG A 189 21.74 2.23 -8.49
CA ARG A 189 21.08 3.50 -8.15
C ARG A 189 20.99 3.72 -6.62
N GLU A 190 20.74 2.65 -5.87
CA GLU A 190 20.57 2.72 -4.40
C GLU A 190 21.89 2.86 -3.64
N SER A 191 22.95 2.31 -4.18
CA SER A 191 24.30 2.36 -3.61
C SER A 191 25.30 2.71 -4.71
N PRO A 192 25.30 3.98 -5.18
CA PRO A 192 26.22 4.38 -6.24
C PRO A 192 27.67 4.25 -5.78
N PRO A 193 28.58 3.80 -6.65
CA PRO A 193 29.98 3.73 -6.32
C PRO A 193 30.55 5.12 -6.00
N PRO A 194 31.60 5.23 -5.19
CA PRO A 194 32.23 6.51 -4.89
C PRO A 194 32.80 7.14 -6.16
N VAL A 195 32.46 8.39 -6.39
CA VAL A 195 32.96 9.17 -7.53
C VAL A 195 34.24 9.90 -7.10
N PRO A 196 35.38 9.68 -7.73
CA PRO A 196 36.63 10.36 -7.39
C PRO A 196 36.59 11.86 -7.77
N ALA A 197 37.35 12.70 -7.07
CA ALA A 197 37.44 14.10 -7.38
C ALA A 197 38.15 14.34 -8.74
N THR A 198 37.64 15.31 -9.50
CA THR A 198 38.23 15.72 -10.80
C THR A 198 39.48 16.62 -10.62
N GLY A 199 39.60 17.29 -9.45
CA GLY A 199 40.61 18.28 -9.16
C GLY A 199 40.22 19.73 -9.51
N ASP A 200 39.06 19.95 -10.15
CA ASP A 200 38.45 21.27 -10.30
C ASP A 200 37.32 21.43 -9.28
N ARG A 201 37.55 22.34 -8.31
CA ARG A 201 36.64 22.51 -7.16
C ARG A 201 35.18 22.76 -7.54
N LEU A 202 34.93 23.52 -8.62
CA LEU A 202 33.54 23.84 -9.03
C LEU A 202 32.89 22.66 -9.73
N THR A 203 33.64 21.86 -10.47
CA THR A 203 33.18 20.60 -11.04
C THR A 203 32.89 19.56 -9.94
N ASP A 204 33.79 19.47 -8.95
CA ASP A 204 33.64 18.56 -7.80
C ASP A 204 32.38 18.91 -6.97
N ASP A 205 32.10 20.21 -6.73
CA ASP A 205 30.87 20.65 -6.02
C ASP A 205 29.58 20.27 -6.80
N LEU A 206 29.61 20.37 -8.13
CA LEU A 206 28.50 19.89 -8.97
C LEU A 206 28.30 18.36 -8.91
N VAL A 207 29.41 17.62 -8.93
CA VAL A 207 29.41 16.16 -8.80
C VAL A 207 28.83 15.75 -7.45
N ASP A 208 29.30 16.36 -6.35
CA ASP A 208 28.83 16.05 -5.00
C ASP A 208 27.33 16.34 -4.84
N ARG A 209 26.85 17.48 -5.35
CA ARG A 209 25.41 17.82 -5.32
C ARG A 209 24.57 16.85 -6.13
N ALA A 210 25.05 16.44 -7.31
CA ALA A 210 24.36 15.46 -8.12
C ALA A 210 24.30 14.07 -7.46
N VAL A 211 25.39 13.63 -6.83
CA VAL A 211 25.43 12.37 -6.06
C VAL A 211 24.53 12.46 -4.84
N MET A 212 24.54 13.59 -4.11
CA MET A 212 23.63 13.80 -2.97
C MET A 212 22.16 13.73 -3.43
N ALA A 213 21.80 14.39 -4.53
CA ALA A 213 20.44 14.35 -5.07
C ALA A 213 20.03 12.93 -5.50
N LEU A 214 20.98 12.15 -6.05
CA LEU A 214 20.75 10.74 -6.36
C LEU A 214 20.54 9.88 -5.11
N THR A 215 21.26 10.14 -4.02
CA THR A 215 21.20 9.35 -2.79
C THR A 215 20.14 9.83 -1.82
N ASP A 216 19.59 11.04 -2.02
CA ASP A 216 18.55 11.60 -1.17
C ASP A 216 17.22 10.85 -1.39
N ARG A 217 16.91 9.96 -0.45
CA ARG A 217 15.67 9.19 -0.42
C ARG A 217 14.41 10.04 -0.16
N THR A 218 14.58 11.29 0.27
CA THR A 218 13.47 12.22 0.51
C THR A 218 12.98 12.89 -0.77
N SER A 219 13.79 12.90 -1.82
CA SER A 219 13.48 13.41 -3.16
C SER A 219 12.90 12.31 -4.09
N THR A 220 12.42 11.20 -3.53
CA THR A 220 11.70 10.18 -4.32
C THR A 220 10.51 10.86 -4.97
N ASP A 221 10.52 10.89 -6.29
CA ASP A 221 9.49 11.49 -7.13
C ASP A 221 8.10 11.04 -6.63
N PRO A 222 7.17 11.96 -6.34
CA PRO A 222 5.86 11.62 -5.77
C PRO A 222 4.99 10.75 -6.68
N GLU A 223 5.46 10.39 -7.86
CA GLU A 223 4.69 9.67 -8.88
C GLU A 223 4.55 8.15 -8.65
N HIS A 224 5.11 7.60 -7.57
CA HIS A 224 5.15 6.14 -7.38
C HIS A 224 3.95 5.56 -6.60
N VAL A 225 2.97 6.36 -6.21
CA VAL A 225 1.78 5.89 -5.48
C VAL A 225 0.51 6.26 -6.22
N TYR A 226 -0.24 5.26 -6.66
CA TYR A 226 -1.52 5.42 -7.32
C TYR A 226 -2.65 5.14 -6.34
N VAL A 227 -3.49 6.14 -6.07
CA VAL A 227 -4.61 6.02 -5.13
C VAL A 227 -5.92 6.01 -5.92
N GLY A 228 -6.72 4.97 -5.71
CA GLY A 228 -8.05 4.81 -6.29
C GLY A 228 -9.14 4.92 -5.23
N GLY A 229 -10.32 5.44 -5.61
CA GLY A 229 -11.52 5.39 -4.79
C GLY A 229 -11.55 6.29 -3.54
N THR A 230 -10.79 7.37 -3.49
CA THR A 230 -10.80 8.31 -2.35
C THR A 230 -12.18 8.88 -2.03
N SER A 231 -13.02 9.09 -3.05
CA SER A 231 -14.41 9.55 -2.87
C SER A 231 -15.31 8.55 -2.10
N ARG A 232 -14.93 7.27 -2.08
CA ARG A 232 -15.67 6.21 -1.36
C ARG A 232 -15.42 6.24 0.15
N MET A 233 -14.32 6.87 0.57
CA MET A 233 -13.99 7.03 1.98
C MET A 233 -15.09 7.74 2.76
N ALA A 234 -15.65 8.80 2.20
CA ALA A 234 -16.74 9.55 2.82
C ALA A 234 -18.01 8.71 3.07
N GLN A 235 -18.18 7.61 2.33
CA GLN A 235 -19.29 6.68 2.48
C GLN A 235 -18.97 5.50 3.42
N ALA A 236 -17.68 5.17 3.55
CA ALA A 236 -17.21 4.03 4.32
C ALA A 236 -17.08 4.33 5.82
N PHE A 237 -16.79 5.59 6.17
CA PHE A 237 -16.57 6.02 7.56
C PHE A 237 -17.72 6.87 8.08
N ASP A 238 -18.06 6.68 9.35
CA ASP A 238 -19.15 7.42 10.02
C ASP A 238 -18.69 8.80 10.50
N ALA A 239 -17.37 8.98 10.76
CA ALA A 239 -16.78 10.22 11.28
C ALA A 239 -16.02 11.00 10.20
N ILE A 240 -16.39 12.26 9.98
CA ILE A 240 -15.72 13.17 9.02
C ILE A 240 -14.25 13.43 9.41
N GLU A 241 -13.98 13.49 10.72
CA GLU A 241 -12.62 13.65 11.26
C GLU A 241 -11.71 12.52 10.78
N THR A 242 -12.12 11.28 10.94
CA THR A 242 -11.36 10.08 10.48
C THR A 242 -11.10 10.15 8.97
N VAL A 243 -12.10 10.54 8.17
CA VAL A 243 -11.94 10.72 6.71
C VAL A 243 -10.86 11.75 6.40
N ARG A 244 -10.86 12.89 7.11
CA ARG A 244 -9.87 13.96 6.89
C ARG A 244 -8.46 13.52 7.24
N GLU A 245 -8.29 12.83 8.38
CA GLU A 245 -6.99 12.32 8.84
C GLU A 245 -6.43 11.29 7.85
N VAL A 246 -7.26 10.35 7.39
CA VAL A 246 -6.86 9.32 6.43
C VAL A 246 -6.51 9.93 5.07
N LEU A 247 -7.29 10.90 4.57
CA LEU A 247 -6.96 11.61 3.33
C LEU A 247 -5.63 12.36 3.46
N GLY A 248 -5.37 13.01 4.59
CA GLY A 248 -4.09 13.67 4.86
C GLY A 248 -2.89 12.72 4.86
N ILE A 249 -3.07 11.45 5.28
CA ILE A 249 -2.04 10.42 5.17
C ILE A 249 -1.84 10.00 3.71
N LEU A 250 -2.94 9.81 2.96
CA LEU A 250 -2.87 9.38 1.56
C LEU A 250 -2.24 10.43 0.63
N GLU A 251 -2.32 11.72 1.00
CA GLU A 251 -1.62 12.80 0.30
C GLU A 251 -0.10 12.75 0.55
N GLN A 252 0.33 12.13 1.65
CA GLN A 252 1.74 11.98 2.00
C GLN A 252 2.26 10.63 1.47
N GLN A 253 2.59 10.57 0.20
CA GLN A 253 2.97 9.33 -0.50
C GLN A 253 4.08 8.54 0.21
N TYR A 254 5.10 9.20 0.72
CA TYR A 254 6.17 8.57 1.49
C TYR A 254 5.63 7.83 2.72
N VAL A 255 4.67 8.41 3.44
CA VAL A 255 4.04 7.78 4.61
C VAL A 255 3.26 6.53 4.20
N VAL A 256 2.56 6.60 3.06
CA VAL A 256 1.81 5.46 2.52
C VAL A 256 2.76 4.32 2.14
N VAL A 257 3.83 4.59 1.41
CA VAL A 257 4.82 3.57 1.03
C VAL A 257 5.45 2.93 2.27
N SER A 258 5.86 3.75 3.24
CA SER A 258 6.45 3.27 4.49
C SER A 258 5.48 2.38 5.28
N LEU A 259 4.20 2.78 5.38
CA LEU A 259 3.16 2.01 6.05
C LEU A 259 2.94 0.64 5.41
N LEU A 260 2.78 0.61 4.08
CA LEU A 260 2.55 -0.64 3.35
C LEU A 260 3.74 -1.60 3.48
N ARG A 261 4.96 -1.07 3.36
CA ARG A 261 6.20 -1.83 3.52
C ARG A 261 6.31 -2.41 4.94
N ASP A 262 6.09 -1.59 5.97
CA ASP A 262 6.16 -2.01 7.38
C ASP A 262 5.17 -3.15 7.70
N VAL A 263 3.96 -3.09 7.16
CA VAL A 263 2.96 -4.16 7.32
C VAL A 263 3.46 -5.48 6.71
N ILE A 264 4.03 -5.43 5.50
CA ILE A 264 4.55 -6.61 4.81
C ILE A 264 5.81 -7.16 5.50
N ASP A 265 6.73 -6.30 5.92
CA ASP A 265 7.99 -6.70 6.56
C ASP A 265 7.75 -7.38 7.92
N ARG A 266 6.66 -7.03 8.60
CA ARG A 266 6.18 -7.75 9.78
C ARG A 266 5.50 -9.09 9.46
N GLY A 267 5.43 -9.47 8.18
CA GLY A 267 4.79 -10.70 7.72
C GLY A 267 3.26 -10.65 7.77
N LEU A 268 2.67 -9.46 7.85
CA LEU A 268 1.23 -9.26 7.87
C LEU A 268 0.70 -9.01 6.46
N HIS A 269 -0.45 -9.61 6.15
CA HIS A 269 -1.24 -9.27 4.97
C HIS A 269 -2.44 -8.39 5.32
N VAL A 270 -2.77 -8.30 6.59
CA VAL A 270 -3.85 -7.47 7.13
C VAL A 270 -3.35 -6.79 8.40
N ALA A 271 -3.52 -5.48 8.50
CA ALA A 271 -3.31 -4.72 9.73
C ALA A 271 -4.63 -4.08 10.16
N ILE A 272 -5.03 -4.27 11.42
CA ILE A 272 -6.33 -3.86 11.96
C ILE A 272 -6.11 -2.85 13.08
N GLY A 273 -6.70 -1.67 12.95
CA GLY A 273 -6.67 -0.65 14.00
C GLY A 273 -5.25 -0.29 14.42
N THR A 274 -4.93 -0.53 15.68
CA THR A 274 -3.61 -0.22 16.27
C THR A 274 -2.46 -1.00 15.65
N GLU A 275 -2.71 -2.12 14.96
CA GLU A 275 -1.67 -2.87 14.24
C GLU A 275 -1.08 -2.10 13.06
N THR A 276 -1.75 -1.07 12.55
CA THR A 276 -1.21 -0.17 11.52
C THR A 276 0.01 0.62 12.01
N GLY A 277 0.20 0.74 13.33
CA GLY A 277 1.27 1.53 13.95
C GLY A 277 1.04 3.03 13.91
N MET A 278 -0.08 3.49 13.34
CA MET A 278 -0.41 4.91 13.19
C MET A 278 -1.70 5.27 13.93
N ALA A 279 -1.63 6.22 14.86
CA ALA A 279 -2.79 6.64 15.65
C ALA A 279 -3.99 7.12 14.80
N PRO A 280 -3.82 7.90 13.71
CA PRO A 280 -4.93 8.30 12.84
C PRO A 280 -5.61 7.13 12.11
N LEU A 281 -4.95 5.97 11.99
CA LEU A 281 -5.50 4.76 11.36
C LEU A 281 -6.07 3.75 12.36
N SER A 282 -6.25 4.14 13.63
CA SER A 282 -6.79 3.25 14.67
C SER A 282 -8.21 2.73 14.41
N GLU A 283 -9.01 3.44 13.61
CA GLU A 283 -10.33 3.00 13.17
C GLU A 283 -10.32 2.36 11.77
N CYS A 284 -9.14 2.19 11.19
CA CYS A 284 -8.94 1.65 9.85
C CYS A 284 -8.42 0.22 9.88
N ALA A 285 -8.60 -0.48 8.78
CA ALA A 285 -7.89 -1.71 8.49
C ALA A 285 -7.30 -1.64 7.09
N LEU A 286 -6.14 -2.25 6.93
CA LEU A 286 -5.36 -2.29 5.71
C LEU A 286 -5.15 -3.75 5.29
N VAL A 287 -5.45 -4.06 4.04
CA VAL A 287 -5.13 -5.36 3.41
C VAL A 287 -4.10 -5.12 2.33
N VAL A 288 -2.99 -5.84 2.36
CA VAL A 288 -1.86 -5.64 1.45
C VAL A 288 -1.38 -6.95 0.84
N ALA A 289 -0.84 -6.87 -0.36
CA ALA A 289 -0.07 -7.94 -0.97
C ALA A 289 1.08 -7.34 -1.79
N PRO A 290 2.25 -7.98 -1.80
CA PRO A 290 3.31 -7.64 -2.73
C PRO A 290 2.92 -8.11 -4.13
N TYR A 291 3.52 -7.51 -5.15
CA TYR A 291 3.54 -8.04 -6.51
C TYR A 291 4.98 -8.09 -7.02
N ASP A 292 5.25 -9.04 -7.87
CA ASP A 292 6.59 -9.36 -8.34
C ASP A 292 6.71 -9.07 -9.84
N VAL A 293 7.92 -8.74 -10.30
CA VAL A 293 8.29 -8.64 -11.72
C VAL A 293 9.54 -9.50 -11.90
N GLU A 294 9.52 -10.41 -12.87
CA GLU A 294 10.63 -11.33 -13.13
C GLU A 294 11.06 -12.18 -11.89
N GLY A 295 10.15 -12.38 -10.94
CA GLY A 295 10.41 -13.13 -9.71
C GLY A 295 11.01 -12.33 -8.56
N GLU A 296 11.27 -11.05 -8.77
CA GLU A 296 11.73 -10.10 -7.74
C GLU A 296 10.55 -9.26 -7.25
N ARG A 297 10.52 -8.94 -5.93
CA ARG A 297 9.50 -8.06 -5.36
C ARG A 297 9.61 -6.67 -5.97
N ALA A 298 8.59 -6.28 -6.75
CA ALA A 298 8.59 -5.01 -7.46
C ALA A 298 7.85 -3.92 -6.70
N GLY A 299 6.69 -4.24 -6.12
CA GLY A 299 5.91 -3.24 -5.42
C GLY A 299 4.84 -3.85 -4.51
N THR A 300 3.89 -3.03 -4.11
CA THR A 300 2.84 -3.41 -3.17
C THR A 300 1.50 -2.84 -3.62
N ILE A 301 0.46 -3.65 -3.49
CA ILE A 301 -0.92 -3.18 -3.63
C ILE A 301 -1.68 -3.37 -2.32
N GLY A 302 -2.66 -2.53 -2.07
CA GLY A 302 -3.49 -2.67 -0.90
C GLY A 302 -4.81 -1.92 -0.97
N VAL A 303 -5.66 -2.20 0.00
CA VAL A 303 -6.91 -1.46 0.24
C VAL A 303 -6.98 -1.02 1.68
N LEU A 304 -7.47 0.19 1.87
CA LEU A 304 -7.69 0.82 3.16
C LEU A 304 -9.19 1.07 3.35
N GLY A 305 -9.72 0.67 4.48
CA GLY A 305 -11.12 0.86 4.85
C GLY A 305 -11.33 0.90 6.36
N PRO A 306 -12.57 1.01 6.83
CA PRO A 306 -12.87 0.93 8.25
C PRO A 306 -12.58 -0.48 8.80
N THR A 307 -12.34 -0.61 10.10
CA THR A 307 -12.13 -1.92 10.76
C THR A 307 -13.26 -2.91 10.51
N ARG A 308 -14.46 -2.45 10.17
CA ARG A 308 -15.65 -3.26 9.81
C ARG A 308 -15.76 -3.60 8.32
N MET A 309 -14.66 -3.54 7.56
CA MET A 309 -14.70 -3.86 6.13
C MET A 309 -14.94 -5.36 5.86
N ASN A 310 -15.35 -5.69 4.63
CA ASN A 310 -15.50 -7.08 4.18
C ASN A 310 -14.14 -7.71 3.91
N TYR A 311 -13.50 -8.29 4.94
CA TYR A 311 -12.19 -8.92 4.86
C TYR A 311 -12.09 -10.06 3.82
N PRO A 312 -13.07 -11.01 3.72
CA PRO A 312 -13.03 -12.03 2.70
C PRO A 312 -12.94 -11.47 1.28
N GLN A 313 -13.74 -10.44 0.97
CA GLN A 313 -13.74 -9.79 -0.34
C GLN A 313 -12.45 -9.01 -0.58
N ALA A 314 -11.99 -8.23 0.40
CA ALA A 314 -10.77 -7.45 0.30
C ALA A 314 -9.53 -8.32 0.08
N LEU A 315 -9.38 -9.39 0.88
CA LEU A 315 -8.28 -10.36 0.74
C LEU A 315 -8.30 -11.06 -0.62
N ALA A 316 -9.49 -11.50 -1.08
CA ALA A 316 -9.62 -12.16 -2.37
C ALA A 316 -9.27 -11.23 -3.54
N ALA A 317 -9.76 -9.99 -3.49
CA ALA A 317 -9.49 -8.98 -4.54
C ALA A 317 -8.01 -8.62 -4.59
N VAL A 318 -7.42 -8.26 -3.44
CA VAL A 318 -5.99 -7.91 -3.34
C VAL A 318 -5.10 -9.04 -3.83
N ALA A 319 -5.34 -10.28 -3.40
CA ALA A 319 -4.54 -11.44 -3.81
C ALA A 319 -4.63 -11.73 -5.32
N VAL A 320 -5.83 -11.68 -5.90
CA VAL A 320 -6.02 -11.97 -7.33
C VAL A 320 -5.47 -10.85 -8.19
N VAL A 321 -5.71 -9.58 -7.83
CA VAL A 321 -5.20 -8.43 -8.59
C VAL A 321 -3.68 -8.35 -8.51
N SER A 322 -3.08 -8.58 -7.33
CA SER A 322 -1.62 -8.66 -7.16
C SER A 322 -0.99 -9.70 -8.09
N HIS A 323 -1.51 -10.92 -8.08
CA HIS A 323 -0.99 -12.00 -8.93
C HIS A 323 -1.11 -11.68 -10.43
N ARG A 324 -2.26 -11.14 -10.87
CA ARG A 324 -2.46 -10.76 -12.27
C ARG A 324 -1.59 -9.58 -12.71
N LEU A 325 -1.35 -8.63 -11.79
CA LEU A 325 -0.42 -7.53 -12.05
C LEU A 325 1.00 -8.05 -12.24
N SER A 326 1.44 -8.98 -11.37
CA SER A 326 2.74 -9.65 -11.50
C SER A 326 2.89 -10.36 -12.85
N ASP A 327 1.90 -11.20 -13.22
CA ASP A 327 1.89 -11.91 -14.50
C ASP A 327 2.06 -10.91 -15.67
N ARG A 328 1.27 -9.83 -15.64
CA ARG A 328 1.22 -8.87 -16.75
C ARG A 328 2.48 -8.03 -16.87
N LEU A 329 3.08 -7.61 -15.75
CA LEU A 329 4.35 -6.85 -15.76
C LEU A 329 5.55 -7.71 -16.15
N THR A 330 5.49 -9.02 -15.93
CA THR A 330 6.54 -9.96 -16.33
C THR A 330 6.45 -10.33 -17.82
N GLU A 331 5.23 -10.33 -18.39
CA GLU A 331 5.03 -10.64 -19.81
C GLU A 331 5.36 -9.48 -20.76
N GLY A 332 5.48 -8.24 -20.27
CA GLY A 332 5.87 -7.02 -20.99
C GLY A 332 4.71 -6.36 -21.70
#